data_98f65a8c1f7c896b066d4325ba5636e6
#
_entry.id   98f65a8c1f7c896b066d4325ba5636e6
#
_cell.length_a   1.000
_cell.length_b   1.000
_cell.length_c   1.000
_cell.angle_alpha   90.00
_cell.angle_beta   90.00
_cell.angle_gamma   90.00
#
_symmetry.space_group_name_H-M   'P 1'
#
loop_
_entity.id
_entity.type
_entity.pdbx_description
1 polymer ?
#
loop_
_entity_poly.entity_id
_entity_poly.type
_entity_poly.pdbx_seq_one_letter_code
_entity_poly.pdbx_strand_id
1 'polypeptide(L)'
;MALAATVYHLVLTLSDVDRSVYATLDLRLARHPSESARYFWLRTLAYALSYQEGIAFSKGGLSDSDEPPVSIHDPTGVLLAWIDVGSPSAERLHRAAKAARRVALFSAADWSLLEREAASRRIHALEAIEVQLLEPAFLDALEQHLQKHLVLEVVRSDGALYVTMPGGLVEGSISERRFSQ
;
A
#
# COMPACT_ATOMS: atom_id res chain seq x y z
N MET A 1 -22.68 13.17 14.92
CA MET A 1 -22.66 11.70 14.74
C MET A 1 -21.40 11.31 13.98
N ALA A 2 -20.62 10.40 14.49
CA ALA A 2 -19.50 9.87 13.73
C ALA A 2 -20.03 9.09 12.52
N LEU A 3 -19.54 9.41 11.33
CA LEU A 3 -19.91 8.68 10.12
C LEU A 3 -19.28 7.27 10.21
N ALA A 4 -20.12 6.24 10.06
CA ALA A 4 -19.67 4.87 10.13
C ALA A 4 -18.82 4.51 8.89
N ALA A 5 -17.77 3.71 9.10
CA ALA A 5 -16.98 3.16 8.01
C ALA A 5 -17.85 2.21 7.16
N THR A 6 -17.62 2.21 5.86
CA THR A 6 -18.23 1.26 4.91
C THR A 6 -17.30 0.09 4.69
N VAL A 7 -17.80 -1.14 4.85
CA VAL A 7 -17.02 -2.35 4.58
C VAL A 7 -17.05 -2.66 3.08
N TYR A 8 -15.88 -2.77 2.49
CA TYR A 8 -15.66 -3.26 1.12
C TYR A 8 -15.24 -4.73 1.17
N HIS A 9 -15.77 -5.53 0.28
CA HIS A 9 -15.42 -6.92 0.13
C HIS A 9 -14.78 -7.14 -1.25
N LEU A 10 -13.51 -7.48 -1.25
CA LEU A 10 -12.72 -7.70 -2.47
C LEU A 10 -12.24 -9.15 -2.50
N VAL A 11 -12.59 -9.88 -3.54
CA VAL A 11 -12.00 -11.19 -3.83
C VAL A 11 -10.96 -10.97 -4.92
N LEU A 12 -9.69 -11.04 -4.54
CA LEU A 12 -8.55 -10.67 -5.37
C LEU A 12 -7.70 -11.90 -5.68
N THR A 13 -7.56 -12.24 -6.96
CA THR A 13 -6.59 -13.23 -7.42
C THR A 13 -5.29 -12.53 -7.75
N LEU A 14 -4.22 -12.85 -7.03
CA LEU A 14 -2.89 -12.29 -7.19
C LEU A 14 -2.00 -13.23 -8.00
N SER A 15 -1.34 -12.68 -9.02
CA SER A 15 -0.24 -13.29 -9.75
C SER A 15 0.94 -12.33 -9.80
N ASP A 16 1.74 -12.31 -8.74
CA ASP A 16 2.97 -11.52 -8.66
C ASP A 16 4.14 -12.36 -9.19
N VAL A 17 4.39 -12.25 -10.49
CA VAL A 17 5.43 -13.02 -11.18
C VAL A 17 6.81 -12.60 -10.70
N ASP A 18 7.02 -11.30 -10.43
CA ASP A 18 8.31 -10.76 -10.01
C ASP A 18 8.76 -11.33 -8.65
N ARG A 19 7.81 -11.68 -7.78
CA ARG A 19 8.06 -12.29 -6.47
C ARG A 19 7.75 -13.78 -6.42
N SER A 20 7.21 -14.37 -7.48
CA SER A 20 6.72 -15.75 -7.51
C SER A 20 5.64 -16.03 -6.44
N VAL A 21 4.74 -15.07 -6.23
CA VAL A 21 3.64 -15.17 -5.27
C VAL A 21 2.30 -15.24 -5.99
N TYR A 22 1.57 -16.30 -5.73
CA TYR A 22 0.27 -16.60 -6.35
C TYR A 22 -0.72 -16.93 -5.24
N ALA A 23 -1.81 -16.18 -5.14
CA ALA A 23 -2.78 -16.35 -4.06
C ALA A 23 -4.17 -15.84 -4.45
N THR A 24 -5.20 -16.39 -3.81
CA THR A 24 -6.54 -15.80 -3.80
C THR A 24 -6.79 -15.21 -2.43
N LEU A 25 -7.09 -13.92 -2.40
CA LEU A 25 -7.27 -13.13 -1.19
C LEU A 25 -8.74 -12.74 -1.05
N ASP A 26 -9.34 -13.09 0.06
CA ASP A 26 -10.68 -12.62 0.45
C ASP A 26 -10.50 -11.48 1.45
N LEU A 27 -10.66 -10.25 0.97
CA LEU A 27 -10.33 -9.04 1.73
C LEU A 27 -11.61 -8.31 2.14
N ARG A 28 -11.70 -8.01 3.44
CA ARG A 28 -12.74 -7.14 4.01
C ARG A 28 -12.08 -5.92 4.59
N LEU A 29 -12.28 -4.77 3.95
CA LEU A 29 -11.66 -3.51 4.32
C LEU A 29 -12.71 -2.51 4.76
N ALA A 30 -12.58 -1.99 5.97
CA ALA A 30 -13.35 -0.83 6.39
C ALA A 30 -12.75 0.42 5.75
N ARG A 31 -13.56 1.13 4.96
CA ARG A 31 -13.20 2.42 4.38
C ARG A 31 -13.84 3.52 5.21
N HIS A 32 -12.99 4.36 5.80
CA HIS A 32 -13.47 5.54 6.52
C HIS A 32 -14.05 6.56 5.53
N PRO A 33 -15.11 7.32 5.89
CA PRO A 33 -15.70 8.33 5.00
C PRO A 33 -14.70 9.39 4.50
N SER A 34 -13.66 9.70 5.29
CA SER A 34 -12.59 10.62 4.90
C SER A 34 -11.49 9.99 4.04
N GLU A 35 -11.52 8.67 3.85
CA GLU A 35 -10.54 7.96 3.04
C GLU A 35 -10.87 8.14 1.55
N SER A 36 -9.94 8.72 0.78
CA SER A 36 -10.09 8.83 -0.66
C SER A 36 -10.07 7.45 -1.33
N ALA A 37 -10.71 7.35 -2.51
CA ALA A 37 -10.66 6.12 -3.31
C ALA A 37 -9.20 5.77 -3.69
N ARG A 38 -8.38 6.78 -3.97
CA ARG A 38 -6.95 6.62 -4.26
C ARG A 38 -6.20 5.98 -3.10
N TYR A 39 -6.38 6.48 -1.88
CA TYR A 39 -5.74 5.91 -0.68
C TYR A 39 -6.20 4.47 -0.43
N PHE A 40 -7.49 4.20 -0.60
CA PHE A 40 -8.05 2.85 -0.48
C PHE A 40 -7.39 1.88 -1.47
N TRP A 41 -7.23 2.28 -2.74
CA TRP A 41 -6.55 1.46 -3.75
C TRP A 41 -5.07 1.26 -3.45
N LEU A 42 -4.36 2.32 -3.03
CA LEU A 42 -2.95 2.21 -2.60
C LEU A 42 -2.79 1.21 -1.47
N ARG A 43 -3.65 1.28 -0.46
CA ARG A 43 -3.63 0.37 0.69
C ARG A 43 -3.94 -1.07 0.28
N THR A 44 -4.90 -1.26 -0.59
CA THR A 44 -5.26 -2.58 -1.14
C THR A 44 -4.11 -3.18 -1.95
N LEU A 45 -3.51 -2.40 -2.84
CA LEU A 45 -2.37 -2.84 -3.65
C LEU A 45 -1.13 -3.08 -2.80
N ALA A 46 -0.86 -2.22 -1.81
CA ALA A 46 0.25 -2.42 -0.87
C ALA A 46 0.13 -3.76 -0.13
N TYR A 47 -1.08 -4.13 0.29
CA TYR A 47 -1.34 -5.44 0.90
C TYR A 47 -1.08 -6.56 -0.10
N ALA A 48 -1.71 -6.53 -1.28
CA ALA A 48 -1.58 -7.58 -2.28
C ALA A 48 -0.15 -7.77 -2.76
N LEU A 49 0.54 -6.67 -3.09
CA LEU A 49 1.92 -6.68 -3.61
C LEU A 49 2.99 -6.90 -2.53
N SER A 50 2.60 -6.94 -1.27
CA SER A 50 3.45 -7.34 -0.14
C SER A 50 3.01 -8.65 0.50
N TYR A 51 2.03 -9.34 -0.10
CA TYR A 51 1.40 -10.50 0.49
C TYR A 51 2.40 -11.58 0.89
N GLN A 52 2.32 -11.96 2.14
CA GLN A 52 3.01 -13.10 2.77
C GLN A 52 2.31 -13.46 4.08
N GLU A 53 2.70 -14.58 4.69
CA GLU A 53 2.20 -14.96 6.01
C GLU A 53 2.46 -13.85 7.05
N GLY A 54 1.46 -13.58 7.89
CA GLY A 54 1.54 -12.55 8.94
C GLY A 54 1.16 -11.14 8.50
N ILE A 55 0.76 -10.95 7.22
CA ILE A 55 0.32 -9.64 6.74
C ILE A 55 -1.09 -9.30 7.26
N ALA A 56 -1.31 -8.03 7.61
CA ALA A 56 -2.58 -7.53 8.10
C ALA A 56 -2.78 -6.05 7.77
N PHE A 57 -4.04 -5.63 7.65
CA PHE A 57 -4.41 -4.22 7.68
C PHE A 57 -4.43 -3.69 9.11
N SER A 58 -4.20 -2.38 9.27
CA SER A 58 -4.39 -1.68 10.54
C SER A 58 -5.82 -1.86 11.06
N LYS A 59 -5.96 -2.06 12.36
CA LYS A 59 -7.25 -2.13 13.05
C LYS A 59 -7.83 -0.75 13.33
N GLY A 60 -6.99 0.26 13.51
CA GLY A 60 -7.37 1.64 13.85
C GLY A 60 -7.82 2.50 12.66
N GLY A 61 -7.68 1.99 11.43
CA GLY A 61 -7.98 2.75 10.20
C GLY A 61 -7.03 3.91 9.97
N LEU A 62 -7.52 4.96 9.28
CA LEU A 62 -6.70 6.13 8.89
C LEU A 62 -6.23 7.00 10.06
N SER A 63 -6.92 6.94 11.19
CA SER A 63 -6.72 7.88 12.30
C SER A 63 -5.56 7.51 13.19
N ASP A 64 -5.02 6.30 13.08
CA ASP A 64 -3.94 5.87 13.94
C ASP A 64 -2.59 6.21 13.31
N SER A 65 -1.96 7.27 13.84
CA SER A 65 -0.62 7.69 13.41
C SER A 65 0.48 6.73 13.86
N ASP A 66 0.17 5.83 14.80
CA ASP A 66 1.13 4.95 15.44
C ASP A 66 1.14 3.53 14.85
N GLU A 67 0.18 3.24 13.98
CA GLU A 67 0.09 1.98 13.26
C GLU A 67 0.34 2.15 11.75
N PRO A 68 1.04 1.19 11.10
CA PRO A 68 1.09 1.16 9.65
C PRO A 68 -0.27 0.76 9.05
N PRO A 69 -0.64 1.29 7.87
CA PRO A 69 -1.86 0.85 7.18
C PRO A 69 -1.82 -0.62 6.81
N VAL A 70 -0.62 -1.15 6.55
CA VAL A 70 -0.36 -2.58 6.32
C VAL A 70 0.88 -2.97 7.10
N SER A 71 0.84 -4.10 7.79
CA SER A 71 1.96 -4.62 8.58
C SER A 71 2.18 -6.11 8.35
N ILE A 72 3.39 -6.55 8.62
CA ILE A 72 3.74 -7.97 8.63
C ILE A 72 4.31 -8.28 10.01
N HIS A 73 3.74 -9.29 10.67
CA HIS A 73 4.19 -9.76 11.98
C HIS A 73 4.64 -11.22 11.88
N ASP A 74 5.59 -11.60 12.72
CA ASP A 74 5.91 -13.00 12.90
C ASP A 74 4.85 -13.71 13.77
N PRO A 75 4.89 -15.04 13.91
CA PRO A 75 3.94 -15.78 14.75
C PRO A 75 3.95 -15.38 16.23
N THR A 76 5.01 -14.72 16.71
CA THR A 76 5.12 -14.23 18.09
C THR A 76 4.55 -12.82 18.26
N GLY A 77 4.13 -12.17 17.17
CA GLY A 77 3.58 -10.82 17.17
C GLY A 77 4.62 -9.70 17.00
N VAL A 78 5.88 -10.04 16.70
CA VAL A 78 6.91 -9.05 16.42
C VAL A 78 6.69 -8.41 15.06
N LEU A 79 6.71 -7.09 15.01
CA LEU A 79 6.59 -6.33 13.76
C LEU A 79 7.83 -6.51 12.88
N LEU A 80 7.67 -7.20 11.76
CA LEU A 80 8.74 -7.45 10.79
C LEU A 80 8.79 -6.35 9.73
N ALA A 81 7.64 -5.91 9.24
CA ALA A 81 7.56 -4.88 8.22
C ALA A 81 6.47 -3.85 8.53
N TRP A 82 6.83 -2.58 8.36
CA TRP A 82 5.93 -1.43 8.32
C TRP A 82 5.73 -1.02 6.86
N ILE A 83 4.51 -1.10 6.37
CA ILE A 83 4.18 -0.75 4.99
C ILE A 83 3.26 0.46 5.02
N ASP A 84 3.79 1.60 4.62
CA ASP A 84 3.06 2.87 4.55
C ASP A 84 2.53 3.12 3.14
N VAL A 85 1.55 4.01 3.03
CA VAL A 85 0.96 4.39 1.74
C VAL A 85 0.77 5.90 1.64
N GLY A 86 0.80 6.42 0.42
CA GLY A 86 0.59 7.83 0.14
C GLY A 86 1.85 8.69 0.31
N SER A 87 1.74 9.77 1.05
CA SER A 87 2.83 10.74 1.27
C SER A 87 3.05 10.94 2.78
N PRO A 88 3.68 9.98 3.46
CA PRO A 88 3.95 10.09 4.89
C PRO A 88 4.94 11.20 5.18
N SER A 89 4.81 11.83 6.36
CA SER A 89 5.78 12.80 6.83
C SER A 89 7.14 12.15 7.15
N ALA A 90 8.19 12.95 7.12
CA ALA A 90 9.52 12.51 7.51
C ALA A 90 9.56 11.96 8.96
N GLU A 91 8.75 12.53 9.86
CA GLU A 91 8.59 12.02 11.22
C GLU A 91 7.99 10.61 11.25
N ARG A 92 6.97 10.36 10.45
CA ARG A 92 6.34 9.04 10.33
C ARG A 92 7.31 8.01 9.76
N LEU A 93 8.06 8.37 8.70
CA LEU A 93 9.10 7.50 8.14
C LEU A 93 10.21 7.17 9.16
N HIS A 94 10.64 8.17 9.94
CA HIS A 94 11.62 7.96 11.01
C HIS A 94 11.11 7.00 12.09
N ARG A 95 9.85 7.15 12.49
CA ARG A 95 9.20 6.25 13.46
C ARG A 95 9.10 4.84 12.91
N ALA A 96 8.64 4.68 11.67
CA ALA A 96 8.56 3.38 10.99
C ALA A 96 9.92 2.67 10.95
N ALA A 97 10.97 3.40 10.55
CA ALA A 97 12.32 2.87 10.44
C ALA A 97 12.93 2.44 11.80
N LYS A 98 12.45 3.01 12.91
CA LYS A 98 12.82 2.55 14.26
C LYS A 98 11.98 1.38 14.76
N ALA A 99 10.74 1.26 14.29
CA ALA A 99 9.78 0.27 14.78
C ALA A 99 9.91 -1.09 14.09
N ALA A 100 10.33 -1.12 12.84
CA ALA A 100 10.33 -2.34 12.02
C ALA A 100 11.69 -2.56 11.35
N ARG A 101 12.01 -3.84 11.12
CA ARG A 101 13.24 -4.22 10.39
C ARG A 101 13.20 -3.84 8.92
N ARG A 102 12.00 -3.83 8.34
CA ARG A 102 11.74 -3.47 6.94
C ARG A 102 10.69 -2.37 6.90
N VAL A 103 10.94 -1.35 6.09
CA VAL A 103 9.96 -0.30 5.81
C VAL A 103 9.76 -0.21 4.32
N ALA A 104 8.51 -0.24 3.87
CA ALA A 104 8.12 -0.01 2.49
C ALA A 104 7.08 1.12 2.42
N LEU A 105 7.13 1.87 1.34
CA LEU A 105 6.17 2.94 1.03
C LEU A 105 5.60 2.70 -0.36
N PHE A 106 4.28 2.58 -0.46
CA PHE A 106 3.57 2.58 -1.73
C PHE A 106 2.98 3.96 -1.98
N SER A 107 3.39 4.60 -3.06
CA SER A 107 3.02 5.98 -3.36
C SER A 107 2.78 6.20 -4.86
N ALA A 108 1.95 7.17 -5.16
CA ALA A 108 1.80 7.74 -6.50
C ALA A 108 2.10 9.26 -6.50
N ALA A 109 2.78 9.73 -5.47
CA ALA A 109 3.23 11.11 -5.38
C ALA A 109 4.44 11.34 -6.29
N ASP A 110 4.67 12.59 -6.64
CA ASP A 110 5.87 12.99 -7.34
C ASP A 110 7.11 12.66 -6.51
N TRP A 111 8.11 12.03 -7.15
CA TRP A 111 9.31 11.58 -6.48
C TRP A 111 10.07 12.73 -5.81
N SER A 112 10.14 13.89 -6.48
CA SER A 112 10.84 15.06 -5.94
C SER A 112 10.19 15.61 -4.67
N LEU A 113 8.87 15.47 -4.53
CA LEU A 113 8.15 15.84 -3.32
C LEU A 113 8.46 14.88 -2.17
N LEU A 114 8.51 13.58 -2.44
CA LEU A 114 8.88 12.56 -1.45
C LEU A 114 10.33 12.75 -0.97
N GLU A 115 11.26 13.01 -1.89
CA GLU A 115 12.66 13.29 -1.54
C GLU A 115 12.80 14.56 -0.69
N ARG A 116 12.08 15.62 -1.05
CA ARG A 116 12.09 16.87 -0.28
C ARG A 116 11.54 16.68 1.13
N GLU A 117 10.45 15.94 1.26
CA GLU A 117 9.89 15.62 2.57
C GLU A 117 10.88 14.78 3.40
N ALA A 118 11.45 13.74 2.80
CA ALA A 118 12.42 12.88 3.46
C ALA A 118 13.69 13.64 3.89
N ALA A 119 14.11 14.67 3.13
CA ALA A 119 15.25 15.52 3.44
C ALA A 119 14.95 16.57 4.51
N SER A 120 13.69 16.77 4.89
CA SER A 120 13.28 17.81 5.86
C SER A 120 13.78 17.56 7.28
N ARG A 121 14.14 16.31 7.59
CA ARG A 121 14.76 15.93 8.86
C ARG A 121 15.58 14.66 8.72
N ARG A 122 16.46 14.39 9.70
CA ARG A 122 17.22 13.15 9.74
C ARG A 122 16.29 11.95 10.00
N ILE A 123 16.26 11.00 9.08
CA ILE A 123 15.53 9.75 9.19
C ILE A 123 16.52 8.60 9.45
N HIS A 124 16.17 7.69 10.36
CA HIS A 124 16.97 6.51 10.64
C HIS A 124 16.94 5.57 9.42
N ALA A 125 18.13 5.12 8.97
CA ALA A 125 18.27 4.18 7.86
C ALA A 125 17.42 4.54 6.62
N LEU A 126 17.42 5.82 6.24
CA LEU A 126 16.60 6.35 5.15
C LEU A 126 16.80 5.57 3.84
N GLU A 127 18.03 5.21 3.53
CA GLU A 127 18.42 4.48 2.32
C GLU A 127 17.91 3.03 2.29
N ALA A 128 17.49 2.49 3.44
CA ALA A 128 16.89 1.15 3.53
C ALA A 128 15.38 1.15 3.25
N ILE A 129 14.73 2.31 3.24
CA ILE A 129 13.29 2.41 2.97
C ILE A 129 13.03 2.09 1.49
N GLU A 130 12.20 1.08 1.25
CA GLU A 130 11.78 0.67 -0.09
C GLU A 130 10.61 1.55 -0.54
N VAL A 131 10.74 2.23 -1.67
CA VAL A 131 9.64 3.02 -2.23
C VAL A 131 9.14 2.37 -3.50
N GLN A 132 7.86 2.01 -3.51
CA GLN A 132 7.15 1.46 -4.65
C GLN A 132 6.29 2.58 -5.25
N LEU A 133 6.73 3.11 -6.39
CA LEU A 133 6.02 4.18 -7.08
C LEU A 133 5.08 3.62 -8.14
N LEU A 134 3.80 3.97 -8.01
CA LEU A 134 2.76 3.67 -8.99
C LEU A 134 2.49 4.91 -9.83
N GLU A 135 2.12 4.70 -11.08
CA GLU A 135 1.70 5.80 -11.96
C GLU A 135 0.40 6.44 -11.44
N PRO A 136 0.33 7.78 -11.32
CA PRO A 136 -0.91 8.46 -10.93
C PRO A 136 -2.09 8.14 -11.82
N ALA A 137 -1.89 8.08 -13.14
CA ALA A 137 -2.94 7.75 -14.11
C ALA A 137 -3.52 6.33 -13.92
N PHE A 138 -2.71 5.37 -13.46
CA PHE A 138 -3.18 4.04 -13.13
C PHE A 138 -4.17 4.07 -11.96
N LEU A 139 -3.86 4.83 -10.90
CA LEU A 139 -4.77 4.99 -9.78
C LEU A 139 -6.03 5.77 -10.15
N ASP A 140 -5.91 6.80 -10.98
CA ASP A 140 -7.07 7.56 -11.49
C ASP A 140 -8.05 6.63 -12.21
N ALA A 141 -7.54 5.71 -13.03
CA ALA A 141 -8.36 4.72 -13.71
C ALA A 141 -9.01 3.73 -12.73
N LEU A 142 -8.26 3.23 -11.73
CA LEU A 142 -8.79 2.32 -10.71
C LEU A 142 -9.91 2.96 -9.88
N GLU A 143 -9.80 4.24 -9.57
CA GLU A 143 -10.82 4.97 -8.80
C GLU A 143 -12.20 4.91 -9.45
N GLN A 144 -12.27 4.87 -10.78
CA GLN A 144 -13.52 4.80 -11.53
C GLN A 144 -14.24 3.45 -11.37
N HIS A 145 -13.55 2.41 -10.93
CA HIS A 145 -14.06 1.04 -10.83
C HIS A 145 -14.30 0.58 -9.39
N LEU A 146 -14.14 1.46 -8.40
CA LEU A 146 -14.29 1.07 -6.99
C LEU A 146 -15.76 0.77 -6.68
N GLN A 147 -16.03 -0.46 -6.22
CA GLN A 147 -17.33 -0.94 -5.79
C GLN A 147 -17.21 -1.68 -4.46
N LYS A 148 -18.30 -1.69 -3.68
CA LYS A 148 -18.32 -2.35 -2.35
C LYS A 148 -18.07 -3.86 -2.41
N HIS A 149 -18.46 -4.50 -3.49
CA HIS A 149 -18.22 -5.91 -3.77
C HIS A 149 -17.51 -5.99 -5.12
N LEU A 150 -16.30 -6.48 -5.12
CA LEU A 150 -15.47 -6.51 -6.32
C LEU A 150 -14.69 -7.80 -6.40
N VAL A 151 -14.81 -8.50 -7.52
CA VAL A 151 -13.95 -9.62 -7.87
C VAL A 151 -12.95 -9.12 -8.90
N LEU A 152 -11.66 -9.25 -8.61
CA LEU A 152 -10.61 -8.71 -9.46
C LEU A 152 -9.41 -9.64 -9.52
N GLU A 153 -8.62 -9.47 -10.58
CA GLU A 153 -7.32 -10.10 -10.75
C GLU A 153 -6.24 -9.02 -10.80
N VAL A 154 -5.16 -9.24 -10.06
CA VAL A 154 -3.98 -8.38 -10.07
C VAL A 154 -2.80 -9.20 -10.55
N VAL A 155 -2.17 -8.77 -11.64
CA VAL A 155 -0.96 -9.37 -12.19
C VAL A 155 0.16 -8.33 -12.12
N ARG A 156 1.32 -8.73 -11.58
CA ARG A 156 2.57 -7.98 -11.66
C ARG A 156 3.59 -8.81 -12.45
N SER A 157 4.19 -8.21 -13.48
CA SER A 157 5.24 -8.83 -14.28
C SER A 157 6.16 -7.78 -14.85
N ASP A 158 7.46 -7.87 -14.59
CA ASP A 158 8.51 -6.94 -15.04
C ASP A 158 8.19 -5.46 -14.75
N GLY A 159 7.63 -5.19 -13.56
CA GLY A 159 7.21 -3.85 -13.15
C GLY A 159 5.93 -3.34 -13.81
N ALA A 160 5.29 -4.10 -14.68
CA ALA A 160 3.96 -3.82 -15.18
C ALA A 160 2.89 -4.33 -14.22
N LEU A 161 1.80 -3.59 -14.09
CA LEU A 161 0.62 -3.96 -13.32
C LEU A 161 -0.62 -4.05 -14.23
N TYR A 162 -1.36 -5.12 -14.07
CA TYR A 162 -2.60 -5.37 -14.78
C TYR A 162 -3.68 -5.69 -13.75
N VAL A 163 -4.74 -4.89 -13.71
CA VAL A 163 -5.89 -5.11 -12.84
C VAL A 163 -7.12 -5.34 -13.71
N THR A 164 -7.62 -6.57 -13.69
CA THR A 164 -8.84 -6.96 -14.41
C THR A 164 -10.01 -6.98 -13.46
N MET A 165 -11.06 -6.27 -13.82
CA MET A 165 -12.31 -6.13 -13.06
C MET A 165 -13.51 -6.31 -14.00
N PRO A 166 -14.75 -6.46 -13.49
CA PRO A 166 -15.93 -6.55 -14.34
C PRO A 166 -16.09 -5.38 -15.33
N GLY A 167 -15.57 -4.20 -14.99
CA GLY A 167 -15.59 -3.01 -15.85
C GLY A 167 -14.48 -2.95 -16.89
N GLY A 168 -13.53 -3.88 -16.90
CA GLY A 168 -12.43 -3.93 -17.87
C GLY A 168 -11.05 -4.12 -17.24
N LEU A 169 -10.02 -3.92 -18.07
CA LEU A 169 -8.61 -4.01 -17.70
C LEU A 169 -8.04 -2.62 -17.48
N VAL A 170 -7.35 -2.42 -16.38
CA VAL A 170 -6.54 -1.23 -16.10
C VAL A 170 -5.07 -1.64 -16.08
N GLU A 171 -4.26 -0.97 -16.88
CA GLU A 171 -2.82 -1.21 -16.99
C GLU A 171 -2.04 -0.04 -16.40
N GLY A 172 -0.90 -0.35 -15.79
CA GLY A 172 0.00 0.65 -15.24
C GLY A 172 1.38 0.07 -14.97
N SER A 173 2.21 0.83 -14.28
CA SER A 173 3.53 0.39 -13.87
C SER A 173 3.79 0.68 -12.40
N ILE A 174 4.73 -0.09 -11.86
CA ILE A 174 5.30 0.10 -10.53
C ILE A 174 6.83 0.07 -10.65
N SER A 175 7.48 1.04 -10.05
CA SER A 175 8.94 1.12 -10.03
C SER A 175 9.46 1.19 -8.60
N GLU A 176 10.55 0.48 -8.34
CA GLU A 176 11.22 0.56 -7.04
C GLU A 176 12.22 1.73 -7.03
N ARG A 177 12.19 2.49 -5.94
CA ARG A 177 13.10 3.59 -5.65
C ARG A 177 13.65 3.48 -4.24
N ARG A 178 14.78 4.13 -4.01
CA ARG A 178 15.39 4.31 -2.69
C ARG A 178 15.74 5.78 -2.50
N PHE A 179 15.56 6.28 -1.28
CA PHE A 179 16.06 7.61 -0.96
C PHE A 179 17.59 7.60 -0.94
N SER A 180 18.18 8.67 -1.41
CA SER A 180 19.62 8.95 -1.24
C SER A 180 19.84 9.85 -0.03
N GLN A 181 20.97 9.67 0.66
CA GLN A 181 21.40 10.58 1.73
C GLN A 181 21.87 11.92 1.16
#